data_cc8faa39cd8947fabbc55d4d3e8bde81
#
_entry.id   cc8faa39cd8947fabbc55d4d3e8bde81
#
_cell.length_a   1.000
_cell.length_b   1.000
_cell.length_c   1.000
_cell.angle_alpha   90.00
_cell.angle_beta   90.00
_cell.angle_gamma   90.00
#
_symmetry.space_group_name_H-M   'P 1'
#
loop_
_entity.id
_entity.type
_entity.pdbx_description
1 polymer ?
#
loop_
_entity_poly.entity_id
_entity_poly.type
_entity_poly.pdbx_seq_one_letter_code
_entity_poly.pdbx_strand_id
1 'polypeptide(L)'
;PTFTHDALVALERAGSLDFLATQNVDGLHRRSGFPRNKLGVLHGCVFTEKCETCGTEAFHDVDLGGVSFQPTGNACGTCGGAMRDTVLDWDNGLPPAEWGPAERAFGAADVCLALGTSLRIIPAADMPALAERSVIVNLQETPHDGAAALVVRARVDAVMERLCTALGVEVPRGGAPAPAAAPPPAG
;
A
#
# COMPACT_ATOMS: atom_id res chain seq x y z
N PRO A 1 11.98 -3.42 -4.54
CA PRO A 1 10.91 -2.92 -5.41
C PRO A 1 11.09 -3.34 -6.87
N THR A 2 9.99 -3.40 -7.62
CA THR A 2 9.97 -3.61 -9.08
C THR A 2 9.73 -2.28 -9.78
N PHE A 3 9.76 -2.30 -11.13
CA PHE A 3 9.41 -1.12 -11.92
C PHE A 3 8.05 -0.53 -11.54
N THR A 4 7.05 -1.36 -11.29
CA THR A 4 5.72 -0.90 -10.85
C THR A 4 5.77 -0.09 -9.56
N HIS A 5 6.57 -0.50 -8.57
CA HIS A 5 6.70 0.24 -7.31
C HIS A 5 7.32 1.64 -7.55
N ASP A 6 8.35 1.70 -8.38
CA ASP A 6 9.00 2.97 -8.73
C ASP A 6 8.07 3.87 -9.58
N ALA A 7 7.29 3.26 -10.48
CA ALA A 7 6.29 3.94 -11.29
C ALA A 7 5.16 4.56 -10.42
N LEU A 8 4.69 3.85 -9.41
CA LEU A 8 3.68 4.38 -8.48
C LEU A 8 4.19 5.59 -7.70
N VAL A 9 5.47 5.57 -7.28
CA VAL A 9 6.11 6.74 -6.65
C VAL A 9 6.22 7.90 -7.62
N ALA A 10 6.60 7.64 -8.88
CA ALA A 10 6.70 8.67 -9.91
C ALA A 10 5.34 9.31 -10.23
N LEU A 11 4.28 8.49 -10.34
CA LEU A 11 2.90 8.97 -10.55
C LEU A 11 2.39 9.80 -9.38
N GLU A 12 2.69 9.40 -8.15
CA GLU A 12 2.34 10.16 -6.95
C GLU A 12 3.03 11.54 -6.95
N ARG A 13 4.33 11.59 -7.24
CA ARG A 13 5.09 12.84 -7.34
C ARG A 13 4.62 13.75 -8.48
N ALA A 14 4.13 13.17 -9.57
CA ALA A 14 3.53 13.89 -10.68
C ALA A 14 2.10 14.39 -10.39
N GLY A 15 1.51 14.05 -9.25
CA GLY A 15 0.14 14.40 -8.89
C GLY A 15 -0.92 13.61 -9.67
N SER A 16 -0.55 12.47 -10.27
CA SER A 16 -1.46 11.58 -11.01
C SER A 16 -1.95 10.39 -10.18
N LEU A 17 -1.44 10.23 -8.95
CA LEU A 17 -1.86 9.19 -8.01
C LEU A 17 -2.01 9.80 -6.62
N ASP A 18 -3.23 9.77 -6.09
CA ASP A 18 -3.56 10.37 -4.80
C ASP A 18 -3.35 9.41 -3.64
N PHE A 19 -3.66 8.13 -3.82
CA PHE A 19 -3.62 7.14 -2.75
C PHE A 19 -3.33 5.74 -3.29
N LEU A 20 -2.66 4.92 -2.48
CA LEU A 20 -2.36 3.52 -2.75
C LEU A 20 -2.83 2.65 -1.58
N ALA A 21 -3.62 1.61 -1.86
CA ALA A 21 -3.92 0.56 -0.89
C ALA A 21 -3.27 -0.76 -1.32
N THR A 22 -2.66 -1.45 -0.37
CA THR A 22 -2.01 -2.74 -0.63
C THR A 22 -2.47 -3.81 0.36
N GLN A 23 -2.62 -5.03 -0.14
CA GLN A 23 -2.81 -6.23 0.67
C GLN A 23 -1.49 -6.98 0.92
N ASN A 24 -0.40 -6.55 0.26
CA ASN A 24 0.91 -7.17 0.41
C ASN A 24 1.53 -6.79 1.76
N VAL A 25 2.14 -7.77 2.42
CA VAL A 25 2.82 -7.62 3.71
C VAL A 25 4.33 -7.43 3.58
N ASP A 26 4.85 -7.36 2.33
CA ASP A 26 6.28 -7.40 1.96
C ASP A 26 7.03 -6.06 2.11
N GLY A 27 6.32 -4.99 2.47
CA GLY A 27 6.90 -3.66 2.68
C GLY A 27 7.49 -2.98 1.42
N LEU A 28 7.30 -3.53 0.21
CA LEU A 28 7.95 -3.04 -1.01
C LEU A 28 7.52 -1.61 -1.38
N HIS A 29 6.27 -1.24 -1.14
CA HIS A 29 5.80 0.15 -1.34
C HIS A 29 6.51 1.14 -0.41
N ARG A 30 6.76 0.78 0.85
CA ARG A 30 7.55 1.62 1.76
C ARG A 30 9.01 1.68 1.33
N ARG A 31 9.59 0.56 0.91
CA ARG A 31 10.98 0.48 0.42
C ARG A 31 11.20 1.23 -0.89
N SER A 32 10.18 1.40 -1.73
CA SER A 32 10.26 2.22 -2.93
C SER A 32 10.21 3.73 -2.63
N GLY A 33 9.88 4.12 -1.40
CA GLY A 33 9.76 5.51 -0.99
C GLY A 33 8.37 6.10 -1.23
N PHE A 34 7.33 5.27 -1.38
CA PHE A 34 5.96 5.75 -1.46
C PHE A 34 5.55 6.43 -0.14
N PRO A 35 4.91 7.62 -0.17
CA PRO A 35 4.57 8.38 1.04
C PRO A 35 3.64 7.59 1.97
N ARG A 36 4.04 7.45 3.25
CA ARG A 36 3.28 6.66 4.25
C ARG A 36 1.86 7.21 4.48
N ASN A 37 1.69 8.52 4.45
CA ASN A 37 0.39 9.17 4.65
C ASN A 37 -0.58 9.01 3.48
N LYS A 38 -0.12 8.49 2.34
CA LYS A 38 -0.91 8.15 1.14
C LYS A 38 -0.97 6.65 0.88
N LEU A 39 -0.54 5.83 1.85
CA LEU A 39 -0.44 4.38 1.72
C LEU A 39 -1.30 3.70 2.80
N GLY A 40 -2.29 2.93 2.38
CA GLY A 40 -3.05 2.01 3.23
C GLY A 40 -2.46 0.60 3.15
N VAL A 41 -1.88 0.11 4.25
CA VAL A 41 -1.32 -1.25 4.37
C VAL A 41 -2.36 -2.14 5.04
N LEU A 42 -3.29 -2.67 4.24
CA LEU A 42 -4.54 -3.26 4.73
C LEU A 42 -4.35 -4.52 5.59
N HIS A 43 -3.34 -5.32 5.30
CA HIS A 43 -3.08 -6.59 6.01
C HIS A 43 -1.82 -6.53 6.89
N GLY A 44 -1.29 -5.32 7.12
CA GLY A 44 -0.07 -5.13 7.88
C GLY A 44 1.20 -5.37 7.06
N CYS A 45 2.35 -5.37 7.74
CA CYS A 45 3.65 -5.52 7.10
C CYS A 45 4.60 -6.26 8.05
N VAL A 46 5.28 -7.29 7.54
CA VAL A 46 6.23 -8.11 8.33
C VAL A 46 7.44 -7.32 8.84
N PHE A 47 7.70 -6.15 8.28
CA PHE A 47 8.80 -5.25 8.65
C PHE A 47 8.36 -4.07 9.52
N THR A 48 7.08 -3.99 9.90
CA THR A 48 6.54 -2.86 10.65
C THR A 48 6.02 -3.31 12.00
N GLU A 49 6.45 -2.61 13.03
CA GLU A 49 5.83 -2.67 14.36
C GLU A 49 5.19 -1.33 14.71
N LYS A 50 4.22 -1.35 15.62
CA LYS A 50 3.48 -0.19 16.06
C LYS A 50 3.34 -0.16 17.57
N CYS A 51 3.55 1.01 18.15
CA CYS A 51 3.40 1.21 19.59
C CYS A 51 1.93 1.15 19.98
N GLU A 52 1.60 0.29 20.97
CA GLU A 52 0.23 0.18 21.48
C GLU A 52 -0.24 1.43 22.23
N THR A 53 0.70 2.24 22.77
CA THR A 53 0.39 3.42 23.59
C THR A 53 0.22 4.68 22.74
N CYS A 54 1.19 4.99 21.88
CA CYS A 54 1.20 6.26 21.13
C CYS A 54 1.01 6.11 19.62
N GLY A 55 0.91 4.89 19.08
CA GLY A 55 0.69 4.62 17.68
C GLY A 55 1.92 4.86 16.77
N THR A 56 3.07 5.23 17.32
CA THR A 56 4.31 5.40 16.54
C THR A 56 4.67 4.09 15.84
N GLU A 57 4.94 4.17 14.53
CA GLU A 57 5.41 3.04 13.74
C GLU A 57 6.93 3.05 13.63
N ALA A 58 7.53 1.85 13.70
CA ALA A 58 8.93 1.61 13.32
C ALA A 58 8.98 0.63 12.16
N PHE A 59 9.81 0.92 11.15
CA PHE A 59 10.01 0.08 9.97
C PHE A 59 11.43 -0.47 9.99
N HIS A 60 11.56 -1.78 9.84
CA HIS A 60 12.81 -2.51 9.98
C HIS A 60 13.27 -3.14 8.67
N ASP A 61 14.55 -3.49 8.60
CA ASP A 61 15.12 -4.21 7.45
C ASP A 61 14.97 -5.73 7.57
N VAL A 62 14.59 -6.22 8.75
CA VAL A 62 14.40 -7.64 9.06
C VAL A 62 12.93 -7.94 9.34
N ASP A 63 12.50 -9.15 8.99
CA ASP A 63 11.17 -9.67 9.33
C ASP A 63 11.06 -9.84 10.85
N LEU A 64 9.99 -9.29 11.43
CA LEU A 64 9.74 -9.32 12.88
C LEU A 64 9.07 -10.63 13.34
N GLY A 65 8.57 -11.44 12.40
CA GLY A 65 8.01 -12.78 12.67
C GLY A 65 6.69 -12.81 13.44
N GLY A 66 6.03 -11.68 13.65
CA GLY A 66 4.76 -11.60 14.38
C GLY A 66 3.54 -11.75 13.47
N VAL A 67 2.42 -12.17 14.05
CA VAL A 67 1.09 -12.20 13.43
C VAL A 67 0.06 -11.92 14.51
N SER A 68 -1.02 -11.21 14.19
CA SER A 68 -2.15 -10.95 15.09
C SER A 68 -1.81 -10.04 16.27
N PHE A 69 -0.99 -9.01 15.98
CA PHE A 69 -0.63 -7.94 16.93
C PHE A 69 0.10 -8.43 18.17
N GLN A 70 0.96 -9.44 18.03
CA GLN A 70 1.76 -9.96 19.14
C GLN A 70 2.87 -8.96 19.52
N PRO A 71 3.28 -8.94 20.80
CA PRO A 71 4.42 -8.16 21.24
C PRO A 71 5.69 -8.57 20.50
N THR A 72 6.45 -7.60 19.98
CA THR A 72 7.73 -7.85 19.31
C THR A 72 8.91 -7.97 20.30
N GLY A 73 8.67 -7.56 21.54
CA GLY A 73 9.72 -7.48 22.58
C GLY A 73 10.48 -6.14 22.58
N ASN A 74 10.21 -5.27 21.61
CA ASN A 74 10.81 -3.94 21.52
C ASN A 74 10.03 -2.91 22.36
N ALA A 75 10.73 -1.83 22.75
CA ALA A 75 10.14 -0.65 23.37
C ALA A 75 10.09 0.52 22.37
N CYS A 76 9.01 1.29 22.42
CA CYS A 76 8.82 2.46 21.58
C CYS A 76 9.87 3.54 21.88
N GLY A 77 10.59 4.00 20.86
CA GLY A 77 11.60 5.05 21.00
C GLY A 77 11.00 6.43 21.39
N THR A 78 9.70 6.62 21.20
CA THR A 78 9.00 7.88 21.52
C THR A 78 8.47 7.93 22.95
N CYS A 79 7.80 6.84 23.42
CA CYS A 79 7.12 6.86 24.72
C CYS A 79 7.49 5.69 25.65
N GLY A 80 8.36 4.78 25.23
CA GLY A 80 8.74 3.59 26.00
C GLY A 80 7.68 2.49 26.06
N GLY A 81 6.50 2.67 25.42
CA GLY A 81 5.42 1.68 25.37
C GLY A 81 5.80 0.42 24.60
N ALA A 82 5.06 -0.66 24.79
CA ALA A 82 5.31 -1.92 24.08
C ALA A 82 5.03 -1.79 22.58
N MET A 83 5.88 -2.42 21.77
CA MET A 83 5.71 -2.51 20.32
C MET A 83 5.05 -3.84 19.95
N ARG A 84 4.18 -3.79 18.95
CA ARG A 84 3.47 -4.96 18.43
C ARG A 84 3.66 -5.08 16.94
N ASP A 85 3.68 -6.30 16.41
CA ASP A 85 3.60 -6.54 14.97
C ASP A 85 2.30 -5.96 14.39
N THR A 86 2.26 -5.82 13.08
CA THR A 86 1.10 -5.24 12.36
C THR A 86 0.40 -6.22 11.44
N VAL A 87 0.89 -7.45 11.32
CA VAL A 87 0.38 -8.46 10.38
C VAL A 87 -0.95 -9.02 10.88
N LEU A 88 -1.95 -9.05 10.00
CA LEU A 88 -3.25 -9.62 10.33
C LEU A 88 -3.24 -11.15 10.21
N ASP A 89 -3.97 -11.79 11.12
CA ASP A 89 -4.46 -13.15 10.95
C ASP A 89 -5.86 -13.12 10.29
N TRP A 90 -6.34 -14.27 9.85
CA TRP A 90 -7.62 -14.42 9.13
C TRP A 90 -8.84 -13.93 9.94
N ASP A 91 -8.78 -14.04 11.26
CA ASP A 91 -9.84 -13.61 12.16
C ASP A 91 -9.77 -12.12 12.54
N ASN A 92 -8.72 -11.41 12.13
CA ASN A 92 -8.56 -9.99 12.43
C ASN A 92 -9.33 -9.12 11.44
N GLY A 93 -10.06 -8.13 11.96
CA GLY A 93 -10.63 -7.07 11.12
C GLY A 93 -9.56 -6.15 10.54
N LEU A 94 -9.84 -5.54 9.38
CA LEU A 94 -8.93 -4.55 8.79
C LEU A 94 -8.75 -3.35 9.74
N PRO A 95 -7.51 -2.87 9.94
CA PRO A 95 -7.24 -1.75 10.83
C PRO A 95 -7.97 -0.47 10.36
N PRO A 96 -8.82 0.16 11.19
CA PRO A 96 -9.56 1.37 10.78
C PRO A 96 -8.66 2.52 10.33
N ALA A 97 -7.45 2.60 10.88
CA ALA A 97 -6.45 3.62 10.52
C ALA A 97 -5.90 3.44 9.08
N GLU A 98 -5.92 2.22 8.55
CA GLU A 98 -5.50 1.90 7.18
C GLU A 98 -6.71 1.91 6.23
N TRP A 99 -7.81 1.29 6.66
CA TRP A 99 -9.03 1.15 5.87
C TRP A 99 -9.72 2.50 5.60
N GLY A 100 -9.97 3.29 6.65
CA GLY A 100 -10.76 4.52 6.53
C GLY A 100 -10.19 5.56 5.56
N PRO A 101 -8.89 5.88 5.59
CA PRO A 101 -8.27 6.74 4.56
C PRO A 101 -8.36 6.16 3.15
N ALA A 102 -8.13 4.85 3.00
CA ALA A 102 -8.24 4.17 1.71
C ALA A 102 -9.67 4.24 1.17
N GLU A 103 -10.69 3.87 1.96
CA GLU A 103 -12.09 3.92 1.57
C GLU A 103 -12.52 5.30 1.08
N ARG A 104 -12.13 6.37 1.80
CA ARG A 104 -12.43 7.75 1.38
C ARG A 104 -11.73 8.13 0.07
N ALA A 105 -10.46 7.75 -0.08
CA ALA A 105 -9.70 8.07 -1.29
C ALA A 105 -10.27 7.35 -2.51
N PHE A 106 -10.61 6.06 -2.38
CA PHE A 106 -11.21 5.29 -3.46
C PHE A 106 -12.61 5.79 -3.82
N GLY A 107 -13.44 6.17 -2.83
CA GLY A 107 -14.76 6.75 -3.07
C GLY A 107 -14.76 8.14 -3.72
N ALA A 108 -13.63 8.84 -3.68
CA ALA A 108 -13.44 10.14 -4.33
C ALA A 108 -12.69 10.03 -5.67
N ALA A 109 -12.22 8.84 -6.06
CA ALA A 109 -11.38 8.67 -7.23
C ALA A 109 -12.21 8.55 -8.52
N ASP A 110 -11.79 9.24 -9.57
CA ASP A 110 -12.33 9.08 -10.93
C ASP A 110 -11.99 7.71 -11.50
N VAL A 111 -10.78 7.20 -11.20
CA VAL A 111 -10.28 5.93 -11.70
C VAL A 111 -9.50 5.18 -10.60
N CYS A 112 -9.84 3.90 -10.41
CA CYS A 112 -9.05 2.96 -9.63
C CYS A 112 -8.30 2.01 -10.54
N LEU A 113 -7.00 1.82 -10.30
CA LEU A 113 -6.18 0.78 -10.93
C LEU A 113 -6.01 -0.38 -9.96
N ALA A 114 -6.61 -1.54 -10.25
CA ALA A 114 -6.38 -2.78 -9.53
C ALA A 114 -5.23 -3.55 -10.22
N LEU A 115 -4.07 -3.63 -9.55
CA LEU A 115 -2.83 -4.13 -10.15
C LEU A 115 -2.40 -5.44 -9.48
N GLY A 116 -2.34 -6.54 -10.25
CA GLY A 116 -1.79 -7.83 -9.81
C GLY A 116 -2.53 -8.45 -8.62
N THR A 117 -3.83 -8.26 -8.53
CA THR A 117 -4.67 -8.78 -7.45
C THR A 117 -5.75 -9.72 -7.98
N SER A 118 -6.04 -10.78 -7.21
CA SER A 118 -7.12 -11.72 -7.54
C SER A 118 -8.52 -11.15 -7.26
N LEU A 119 -8.62 -10.07 -6.48
CA LEU A 119 -9.87 -9.47 -6.02
C LEU A 119 -10.86 -10.49 -5.41
N ARG A 120 -10.36 -11.35 -4.49
CA ARG A 120 -11.15 -12.41 -3.84
C ARG A 120 -11.27 -12.25 -2.33
N ILE A 121 -10.40 -11.45 -1.70
CA ILE A 121 -10.38 -11.28 -0.24
C ILE A 121 -11.17 -10.05 0.15
N ILE A 122 -12.38 -10.27 0.65
CA ILE A 122 -13.30 -9.23 1.11
C ILE A 122 -12.85 -8.70 2.50
N PRO A 123 -13.01 -7.40 2.80
CA PRO A 123 -13.66 -6.36 1.99
C PRO A 123 -12.72 -5.65 1.00
N ALA A 124 -11.42 -5.89 1.04
CA ALA A 124 -10.44 -5.20 0.19
C ALA A 124 -10.67 -5.45 -1.31
N ALA A 125 -11.23 -6.61 -1.69
CA ALA A 125 -11.59 -6.96 -3.05
C ALA A 125 -12.64 -6.02 -3.67
N ASP A 126 -13.54 -5.46 -2.85
CA ASP A 126 -14.63 -4.59 -3.30
C ASP A 126 -14.20 -3.12 -3.42
N MET A 127 -13.04 -2.77 -2.91
CA MET A 127 -12.55 -1.38 -2.90
C MET A 127 -12.49 -0.73 -4.29
N PRO A 128 -12.08 -1.41 -5.39
CA PRO A 128 -12.09 -0.82 -6.72
C PRO A 128 -13.47 -0.37 -7.20
N ALA A 129 -14.55 -0.98 -6.69
CA ALA A 129 -15.92 -0.61 -7.04
C ALA A 129 -16.40 0.69 -6.37
N LEU A 130 -15.63 1.25 -5.43
CA LEU A 130 -15.94 2.55 -4.82
C LEU A 130 -15.61 3.72 -5.75
N ALA A 131 -14.66 3.56 -6.67
CA ALA A 131 -14.30 4.58 -7.65
C ALA A 131 -15.34 4.71 -8.77
N GLU A 132 -15.38 5.86 -9.44
CA GLU A 132 -16.27 6.06 -10.60
C GLU A 132 -16.03 5.00 -11.68
N ARG A 133 -14.77 4.67 -11.92
CA ARG A 133 -14.34 3.63 -12.88
C ARG A 133 -13.21 2.78 -12.30
N SER A 134 -13.23 1.49 -12.59
CA SER A 134 -12.13 0.59 -12.26
C SER A 134 -11.47 0.02 -13.51
N VAL A 135 -10.15 -0.09 -13.45
CA VAL A 135 -9.32 -0.76 -14.47
C VAL A 135 -8.58 -1.90 -13.78
N ILE A 136 -8.72 -3.11 -14.28
CA ILE A 136 -8.07 -4.29 -13.71
C ILE A 136 -6.92 -4.72 -14.61
N VAL A 137 -5.71 -4.77 -14.06
CA VAL A 137 -4.52 -5.32 -14.70
C VAL A 137 -4.12 -6.59 -13.96
N ASN A 138 -4.48 -7.73 -14.50
CA ASN A 138 -4.19 -9.03 -13.88
C ASN A 138 -4.07 -10.11 -14.95
N LEU A 139 -3.19 -11.10 -14.74
CA LEU A 139 -3.03 -12.22 -15.68
C LEU A 139 -4.22 -13.19 -15.65
N GLN A 140 -4.80 -13.38 -14.48
CA GLN A 140 -5.93 -14.28 -14.26
C GLN A 140 -7.25 -13.51 -14.20
N GLU A 141 -8.35 -14.21 -14.42
CA GLU A 141 -9.69 -13.68 -14.24
C GLU A 141 -9.98 -13.37 -12.77
N THR A 142 -10.75 -12.31 -12.57
CA THR A 142 -11.21 -11.88 -11.25
C THR A 142 -12.74 -11.84 -11.20
N PRO A 143 -13.36 -11.94 -10.01
CA PRO A 143 -14.81 -11.83 -9.88
C PRO A 143 -15.36 -10.46 -10.34
N HIS A 144 -14.52 -9.43 -10.42
CA HIS A 144 -14.89 -8.06 -10.73
C HIS A 144 -14.71 -7.67 -12.21
N ASP A 145 -14.23 -8.59 -13.06
CA ASP A 145 -13.95 -8.31 -14.47
C ASP A 145 -15.15 -7.75 -15.23
N GLY A 146 -16.35 -8.30 -14.96
CA GLY A 146 -17.59 -7.88 -15.63
C GLY A 146 -18.08 -6.48 -15.28
N ALA A 147 -17.63 -5.92 -14.14
CA ALA A 147 -17.97 -4.58 -13.68
C ALA A 147 -16.89 -3.55 -14.00
N ALA A 148 -15.69 -3.98 -14.38
CA ALA A 148 -14.58 -3.08 -14.68
C ALA A 148 -14.78 -2.35 -16.01
N ALA A 149 -14.40 -1.08 -16.06
CA ALA A 149 -14.40 -0.30 -17.29
C ALA A 149 -13.38 -0.82 -18.32
N LEU A 150 -12.28 -1.42 -17.84
CA LEU A 150 -11.26 -2.04 -18.68
C LEU A 150 -10.58 -3.18 -17.92
N VAL A 151 -10.34 -4.30 -18.62
CA VAL A 151 -9.53 -5.41 -18.12
C VAL A 151 -8.35 -5.64 -19.04
N VAL A 152 -7.13 -5.62 -18.50
CA VAL A 152 -5.88 -5.81 -19.23
C VAL A 152 -5.21 -7.10 -18.75
N ARG A 153 -5.12 -8.12 -19.63
CA ARG A 153 -4.44 -9.39 -19.36
C ARG A 153 -2.97 -9.32 -19.73
N ALA A 154 -2.20 -8.63 -18.86
CA ALA A 154 -0.77 -8.43 -19.07
C ALA A 154 -0.01 -8.37 -17.74
N ARG A 155 1.32 -8.46 -17.82
CA ARG A 155 2.19 -8.20 -16.67
C ARG A 155 2.08 -6.74 -16.25
N VAL A 156 1.97 -6.49 -14.96
CA VAL A 156 1.77 -5.14 -14.41
C VAL A 156 2.88 -4.18 -14.83
N ASP A 157 4.15 -4.60 -14.72
CA ASP A 157 5.29 -3.75 -15.11
C ASP A 157 5.17 -3.26 -16.57
N ALA A 158 4.77 -4.13 -17.51
CA ALA A 158 4.62 -3.77 -18.91
C ALA A 158 3.48 -2.75 -19.16
N VAL A 159 2.40 -2.84 -18.37
CA VAL A 159 1.30 -1.86 -18.44
C VAL A 159 1.74 -0.53 -17.84
N MET A 160 2.42 -0.56 -16.70
CA MET A 160 2.91 0.64 -16.02
C MET A 160 3.95 1.39 -16.85
N GLU A 161 4.84 0.69 -17.57
CA GLU A 161 5.79 1.31 -18.51
C GLU A 161 5.05 2.12 -19.59
N ARG A 162 4.02 1.52 -20.19
CA ARG A 162 3.22 2.19 -21.22
C ARG A 162 2.40 3.35 -20.66
N LEU A 163 1.82 3.16 -19.47
CA LEU A 163 1.04 4.20 -18.80
C LEU A 163 1.90 5.42 -18.48
N CYS A 164 3.07 5.23 -17.84
CA CYS A 164 3.99 6.32 -17.53
C CYS A 164 4.47 7.03 -18.80
N THR A 165 4.81 6.27 -19.87
CA THR A 165 5.18 6.85 -21.16
C THR A 165 4.07 7.71 -21.75
N ALA A 166 2.81 7.22 -21.74
CA ALA A 166 1.67 7.95 -22.26
C ALA A 166 1.33 9.23 -21.47
N LEU A 167 1.60 9.20 -20.16
CA LEU A 167 1.42 10.36 -19.27
C LEU A 167 2.63 11.31 -19.25
N GLY A 168 3.74 10.97 -19.92
CA GLY A 168 4.98 11.74 -19.89
C GLY A 168 5.67 11.73 -18.52
N VAL A 169 5.44 10.69 -17.70
CA VAL A 169 6.03 10.54 -16.37
C VAL A 169 7.31 9.71 -16.49
N GLU A 170 8.44 10.31 -16.14
CA GLU A 170 9.72 9.60 -16.06
C GLU A 170 9.81 8.78 -14.77
N VAL A 171 10.15 7.49 -14.90
CA VAL A 171 10.35 6.57 -13.78
C VAL A 171 11.84 6.35 -13.56
N PRO A 172 12.44 6.84 -12.47
CA PRO A 172 13.83 6.58 -12.14
C PRO A 172 14.06 5.07 -11.91
N ARG A 173 14.99 4.46 -12.63
CA ARG A 173 15.38 3.07 -12.40
C ARG A 173 16.40 2.99 -11.27
N GLY A 174 16.07 2.26 -10.23
CA GLY A 174 16.92 2.07 -9.06
C GLY A 174 16.61 3.09 -7.97
N GLY A 175 15.71 2.73 -7.07
CA GLY A 175 15.09 3.54 -6.04
C GLY A 175 15.96 4.67 -5.49
N ALA A 176 15.47 5.89 -5.58
CA ALA A 176 15.97 6.94 -4.71
C ALA A 176 15.75 6.48 -3.25
N PRO A 177 16.74 6.62 -2.35
CA PRO A 177 16.53 6.28 -0.95
C PRO A 177 15.29 7.01 -0.43
N ALA A 178 14.46 6.31 0.34
CA ALA A 178 13.32 6.92 1.00
C ALA A 178 13.79 8.20 1.70
N PRO A 179 13.07 9.32 1.60
CA PRO A 179 13.39 10.49 2.40
C PRO A 179 13.41 10.06 3.87
N ALA A 180 14.49 10.42 4.57
CA ALA A 180 14.62 10.15 5.99
C ALA A 180 13.32 10.60 6.69
N ALA A 181 12.81 9.77 7.59
CA ALA A 181 11.63 10.10 8.39
C ALA A 181 11.81 11.50 8.98
N ALA A 182 10.82 12.37 8.78
CA ALA A 182 10.84 13.69 9.40
C ALA A 182 10.99 13.51 10.92
N PRO A 183 11.84 14.30 11.60
CA PRO A 183 11.93 14.25 13.04
C PRO A 183 10.55 14.56 13.64
N PRO A 184 10.21 13.96 14.80
CA PRO A 184 8.96 14.25 15.47
C PRO A 184 8.86 15.75 15.75
N PRO A 185 7.64 16.35 15.71
CA PRO A 185 7.47 17.75 16.08
C PRO A 185 7.99 17.96 17.50
N ALA A 186 8.83 18.98 17.67
CA ALA A 186 9.26 19.43 18.98
C ALA A 186 8.03 19.78 19.81
N GLY A 187 7.89 19.10 20.98
CA GLY A 187 6.84 19.34 21.96
C GLY A 187 6.95 20.69 22.65
#